data_7c4fb378f8292006bb88539e6715ad2b
#
_entry.id   7c4fb378f8292006bb88539e6715ad2b
#
_cell.length_a   1.000
_cell.length_b   1.000
_cell.length_c   1.000
_cell.angle_alpha   90.00
_cell.angle_beta   90.00
_cell.angle_gamma   90.00
#
_symmetry.space_group_name_H-M   'P 1'
#
loop_
_entity.id
_entity.type
_entity.pdbx_description
1 polymer ?
#
loop_
_entity_poly.entity_id
_entity_poly.type
_entity_poly.pdbx_seq_one_letter_code
_entity_poly.pdbx_strand_id
1 'polypeptide(L)'
;GRIHPARIEEIVSKSEKELEENIWKTGEKAVLDSGVMGLNPDMIKLLGRLKYRYSYGQNVLNHSMEVSYLAGLLASEVGANVKTAKAGGLLHDIGKALTHEVEGPHAQIGADVATRNKVSGAICTCIREHHDDEMSSAESFIVAAADAISAARPGSRRDTVEQYVQRLEALEEV
;
A
#
# COMPACT_ATOMS: atom_id res chain seq x y z
N GLY A 1 -7.81 -42.00 3.34
CA GLY A 1 -9.10 -41.82 4.00
C GLY A 1 -10.05 -41.06 3.10
N ARG A 2 -11.33 -41.40 3.08
CA ARG A 2 -12.35 -40.68 2.28
C ARG A 2 -12.48 -39.24 2.80
N ILE A 3 -12.40 -38.25 1.90
CA ILE A 3 -12.65 -36.85 2.20
C ILE A 3 -14.16 -36.72 2.46
N HIS A 4 -14.55 -36.33 3.68
CA HIS A 4 -15.94 -36.16 4.04
C HIS A 4 -16.31 -34.65 3.89
N PRO A 5 -17.41 -34.27 3.20
CA PRO A 5 -17.81 -32.87 2.98
C PRO A 5 -17.84 -32.04 4.25
N ALA A 6 -18.43 -32.53 5.34
CA ALA A 6 -18.50 -31.81 6.61
C ALA A 6 -17.12 -31.47 7.20
N ARG A 7 -16.11 -32.32 6.96
CA ARG A 7 -14.73 -32.03 7.40
C ARG A 7 -14.06 -30.96 6.55
N ILE A 8 -14.40 -30.88 5.27
CA ILE A 8 -13.95 -29.80 4.39
C ILE A 8 -14.51 -28.48 4.88
N GLU A 9 -15.80 -28.41 5.13
CA GLU A 9 -16.47 -27.20 5.64
C GLU A 9 -15.90 -26.75 6.98
N GLU A 10 -15.64 -27.67 7.90
CA GLU A 10 -15.00 -27.37 9.19
C GLU A 10 -13.59 -26.77 9.01
N ILE A 11 -12.76 -27.38 8.13
CA ILE A 11 -11.40 -26.88 7.86
C ILE A 11 -11.45 -25.51 7.18
N VAL A 12 -12.33 -25.32 6.20
CA VAL A 12 -12.50 -24.03 5.51
C VAL A 12 -12.88 -22.96 6.52
N SER A 13 -13.93 -23.17 7.33
CA SER A 13 -14.39 -22.21 8.35
C SER A 13 -13.30 -21.88 9.37
N LYS A 14 -12.51 -22.89 9.79
CA LYS A 14 -11.37 -22.65 10.67
C LYS A 14 -10.29 -21.80 10.01
N SER A 15 -9.92 -22.13 8.76
CA SER A 15 -8.91 -21.40 8.00
C SER A 15 -9.33 -19.95 7.71
N GLU A 16 -10.61 -19.71 7.44
CA GLU A 16 -11.16 -18.37 7.27
C GLU A 16 -11.00 -17.52 8.54
N LYS A 17 -11.33 -18.09 9.71
CA LYS A 17 -11.15 -17.39 10.99
C LYS A 17 -9.69 -17.08 11.28
N GLU A 18 -8.79 -18.04 11.08
CA GLU A 18 -7.35 -17.85 11.26
C GLU A 18 -6.80 -16.78 10.30
N LEU A 19 -7.28 -16.74 9.06
CA LEU A 19 -6.92 -15.72 8.07
C LEU A 19 -7.38 -14.34 8.50
N GLU A 20 -8.65 -14.19 8.91
CA GLU A 20 -9.21 -12.93 9.38
C GLU A 20 -8.45 -12.37 10.60
N GLU A 21 -8.12 -13.24 11.58
CA GLU A 21 -7.30 -12.85 12.73
C GLU A 21 -5.90 -12.40 12.30
N ASN A 22 -5.29 -13.08 11.34
CA ASN A 22 -3.95 -12.73 10.83
C ASN A 22 -3.98 -11.40 10.08
N ILE A 23 -5.01 -11.15 9.26
CA ILE A 23 -5.24 -9.87 8.58
C ILE A 23 -5.34 -8.75 9.62
N TRP A 24 -6.16 -8.93 10.64
CA TRP A 24 -6.33 -7.93 11.69
C TRP A 24 -5.02 -7.61 12.41
N LYS A 25 -4.34 -8.63 12.96
CA LYS A 25 -3.05 -8.47 13.65
C LYS A 25 -1.97 -7.82 12.77
N THR A 26 -1.97 -8.14 11.48
CA THR A 26 -1.04 -7.55 10.51
C THR A 26 -1.32 -6.06 10.31
N GLY A 27 -2.60 -5.68 10.16
CA GLY A 27 -3.00 -4.28 10.02
C GLY A 27 -2.68 -3.46 11.26
N GLU A 28 -3.00 -3.97 12.46
CA GLU A 28 -2.65 -3.32 13.73
C GLU A 28 -1.13 -3.11 13.87
N LYS A 29 -0.35 -4.14 13.53
CA LYS A 29 1.11 -4.05 13.56
C LYS A 29 1.63 -2.98 12.58
N ALA A 30 1.11 -2.91 11.36
CA ALA A 30 1.51 -1.92 10.38
C ALA A 30 1.20 -0.49 10.84
N VAL A 31 0.04 -0.26 11.45
CA VAL A 31 -0.33 1.03 12.06
C VAL A 31 0.64 1.40 13.19
N LEU A 32 0.94 0.47 14.07
CA LEU A 32 1.87 0.68 15.18
C LEU A 32 3.28 1.01 14.68
N ASP A 33 3.82 0.17 13.78
CA ASP A 33 5.18 0.30 13.27
C ASP A 33 5.36 1.58 12.43
N SER A 34 4.35 1.99 11.67
CA SER A 34 4.36 3.25 10.92
C SER A 34 4.15 4.48 11.79
N GLY A 35 3.53 4.34 12.96
CA GLY A 35 3.11 5.45 13.80
C GLY A 35 1.96 6.29 13.22
N VAL A 36 1.23 5.77 12.22
CA VAL A 36 0.04 6.41 11.67
C VAL A 36 -1.15 6.13 12.59
N MET A 37 -1.73 7.20 13.15
CA MET A 37 -2.79 7.10 14.15
C MET A 37 -4.16 7.45 13.55
N GLY A 38 -5.23 6.96 14.18
CA GLY A 38 -6.59 7.41 13.89
C GLY A 38 -7.28 6.69 12.72
N LEU A 39 -6.73 5.58 12.25
CA LEU A 39 -7.41 4.71 11.29
C LEU A 39 -8.52 3.91 11.99
N ASN A 40 -9.69 3.82 11.37
CA ASN A 40 -10.77 2.99 11.88
C ASN A 40 -10.52 1.49 11.60
N PRO A 41 -11.29 0.58 12.24
CA PRO A 41 -11.10 -0.87 12.09
C PRO A 41 -11.13 -1.37 10.65
N ASP A 42 -12.00 -0.81 9.79
CA ASP A 42 -12.13 -1.24 8.40
C ASP A 42 -10.86 -0.91 7.60
N MET A 43 -10.28 0.28 7.80
CA MET A 43 -9.01 0.67 7.17
C MET A 43 -7.85 -0.19 7.67
N ILE A 44 -7.81 -0.53 8.96
CA ILE A 44 -6.79 -1.41 9.54
C ILE A 44 -6.89 -2.81 8.92
N LYS A 45 -8.09 -3.32 8.74
CA LYS A 45 -8.34 -4.62 8.09
C LYS A 45 -7.91 -4.61 6.63
N LEU A 46 -8.24 -3.56 5.87
CA LEU A 46 -7.81 -3.41 4.48
C LEU A 46 -6.29 -3.33 4.37
N LEU A 47 -5.63 -2.60 5.26
CA LEU A 47 -4.17 -2.53 5.33
C LEU A 47 -3.56 -3.93 5.57
N GLY A 48 -4.13 -4.71 6.49
CA GLY A 48 -3.72 -6.09 6.74
C GLY A 48 -3.87 -7.02 5.52
N ARG A 49 -4.93 -6.83 4.70
CA ARG A 49 -5.15 -7.58 3.44
C ARG A 49 -4.03 -7.36 2.43
N LEU A 50 -3.33 -6.21 2.45
CA LEU A 50 -2.20 -5.94 1.56
C LEU A 50 -1.02 -6.92 1.76
N LYS A 51 -0.91 -7.58 2.89
CA LYS A 51 0.07 -8.66 3.13
C LYS A 51 -0.03 -9.78 2.09
N TYR A 52 -1.21 -10.02 1.57
CA TYR A 52 -1.51 -11.10 0.61
C TYR A 52 -1.55 -10.59 -0.84
N ARG A 53 -1.13 -9.35 -1.06
CA ARG A 53 -1.09 -8.71 -2.39
C ARG A 53 0.35 -8.50 -2.83
N TYR A 54 0.59 -8.81 -4.10
CA TYR A 54 1.88 -8.61 -4.74
C TYR A 54 1.69 -7.82 -6.03
N SER A 55 2.61 -6.90 -6.30
CA SER A 55 2.66 -6.08 -7.50
C SER A 55 4.09 -6.10 -8.02
N TYR A 56 4.30 -6.56 -9.26
CA TYR A 56 5.63 -6.72 -9.87
C TYR A 56 6.64 -7.50 -9.00
N GLY A 57 6.15 -8.47 -8.22
CA GLY A 57 6.97 -9.28 -7.32
C GLY A 57 7.27 -8.66 -5.96
N GLN A 58 6.85 -7.41 -5.71
CA GLN A 58 6.95 -6.74 -4.42
C GLN A 58 5.68 -6.95 -3.58
N ASN A 59 5.84 -7.26 -2.30
CA ASN A 59 4.69 -7.30 -1.38
C ASN A 59 4.15 -5.90 -1.13
N VAL A 60 2.86 -5.69 -1.35
CA VAL A 60 2.24 -4.35 -1.31
C VAL A 60 2.26 -3.73 0.09
N LEU A 61 2.07 -4.52 1.16
CA LEU A 61 2.15 -3.99 2.52
C LEU A 61 3.55 -3.50 2.87
N ASN A 62 4.58 -4.30 2.56
CA ASN A 62 5.97 -3.91 2.81
C ASN A 62 6.34 -2.65 2.04
N HIS A 63 5.93 -2.56 0.78
CA HIS A 63 6.08 -1.38 -0.05
C HIS A 63 5.40 -0.16 0.58
N SER A 64 4.12 -0.28 0.99
CA SER A 64 3.38 0.81 1.65
C SER A 64 4.05 1.29 2.94
N MET A 65 4.62 0.38 3.73
CA MET A 65 5.39 0.73 4.93
C MET A 65 6.67 1.52 4.58
N GLU A 66 7.39 1.10 3.54
CA GLU A 66 8.59 1.78 3.05
C GLU A 66 8.26 3.18 2.51
N VAL A 67 7.20 3.29 1.69
CA VAL A 67 6.72 4.58 1.16
C VAL A 67 6.31 5.51 2.30
N SER A 68 5.59 5.02 3.31
CA SER A 68 5.24 5.80 4.50
C SER A 68 6.47 6.38 5.22
N TYR A 69 7.50 5.56 5.39
CA TYR A 69 8.75 5.99 6.03
C TYR A 69 9.47 7.06 5.19
N LEU A 70 9.66 6.81 3.91
CA LEU A 70 10.31 7.74 2.98
C LEU A 70 9.55 9.06 2.85
N ALA A 71 8.22 9.00 2.72
CA ALA A 71 7.37 10.19 2.67
C ALA A 71 7.49 11.02 3.95
N GLY A 72 7.57 10.38 5.10
CA GLY A 72 7.79 11.07 6.37
C GLY A 72 9.14 11.80 6.44
N LEU A 73 10.21 11.17 5.96
CA LEU A 73 11.55 11.79 5.87
C LEU A 73 11.54 12.98 4.91
N LEU A 74 11.06 12.79 3.67
CA LEU A 74 11.01 13.85 2.67
C LEU A 74 10.17 15.04 3.15
N ALA A 75 9.00 14.78 3.74
CA ALA A 75 8.14 15.84 4.29
C ALA A 75 8.84 16.64 5.38
N SER A 76 9.60 15.97 6.25
CA SER A 76 10.38 16.64 7.31
C SER A 76 11.44 17.55 6.73
N GLU A 77 12.16 17.11 5.68
CA GLU A 77 13.23 17.89 5.07
C GLU A 77 12.71 19.16 4.34
N VAL A 78 11.56 19.05 3.68
CA VAL A 78 10.99 20.18 2.93
C VAL A 78 10.00 21.05 3.73
N GLY A 79 9.75 20.70 5.00
CA GLY A 79 8.81 21.44 5.86
C GLY A 79 7.34 21.21 5.53
N ALA A 80 6.98 20.10 4.87
CA ALA A 80 5.60 19.70 4.60
C ALA A 80 4.97 18.97 5.80
N ASN A 81 3.67 18.64 5.71
CA ASN A 81 2.98 17.95 6.79
C ASN A 81 3.38 16.47 6.88
N VAL A 82 4.29 16.16 7.80
CA VAL A 82 4.84 14.81 8.02
C VAL A 82 3.73 13.78 8.31
N LYS A 83 2.72 14.13 9.10
CA LYS A 83 1.63 13.19 9.46
C LYS A 83 0.80 12.84 8.22
N THR A 84 0.46 13.83 7.41
CA THR A 84 -0.29 13.63 6.16
C THR A 84 0.52 12.81 5.17
N ALA A 85 1.80 13.16 4.94
CA ALA A 85 2.66 12.44 4.01
C ALA A 85 2.87 10.97 4.42
N LYS A 86 3.13 10.71 5.70
CA LYS A 86 3.25 9.33 6.23
C LYS A 86 1.98 8.52 6.06
N ALA A 87 0.83 9.09 6.40
CA ALA A 87 -0.45 8.41 6.26
C ALA A 87 -0.83 8.22 4.78
N GLY A 88 -0.60 9.23 3.93
CA GLY A 88 -0.75 9.13 2.48
C GLY A 88 0.11 8.01 1.91
N GLY A 89 1.39 7.95 2.26
CA GLY A 89 2.30 6.90 1.85
C GLY A 89 1.89 5.51 2.32
N LEU A 90 1.40 5.36 3.57
CA LEU A 90 0.91 4.09 4.07
C LEU A 90 -0.32 3.60 3.31
N LEU A 91 -1.18 4.51 2.89
CA LEU A 91 -2.49 4.19 2.33
C LEU A 91 -2.57 4.37 0.80
N HIS A 92 -1.50 4.86 0.12
CA HIS A 92 -1.57 5.17 -1.31
C HIS A 92 -2.10 4.00 -2.16
N ASP A 93 -1.67 2.80 -1.82
CA ASP A 93 -2.01 1.55 -2.50
C ASP A 93 -3.17 0.76 -1.86
N ILE A 94 -3.90 1.34 -0.91
CA ILE A 94 -4.95 0.63 -0.16
C ILE A 94 -6.05 0.06 -1.08
N GLY A 95 -6.30 0.68 -2.22
CA GLY A 95 -7.25 0.20 -3.21
C GLY A 95 -6.89 -1.17 -3.78
N LYS A 96 -5.62 -1.55 -3.79
CA LYS A 96 -5.17 -2.88 -4.22
C LYS A 96 -5.71 -4.02 -3.34
N ALA A 97 -6.17 -3.73 -2.13
CA ALA A 97 -6.87 -4.71 -1.30
C ALA A 97 -8.25 -5.09 -1.87
N LEU A 98 -8.82 -4.28 -2.76
CA LEU A 98 -10.18 -4.40 -3.28
C LEU A 98 -10.28 -4.59 -4.80
N THR A 99 -9.19 -4.46 -5.56
CA THR A 99 -9.21 -4.51 -7.04
C THR A 99 -9.68 -5.84 -7.65
N HIS A 100 -9.85 -6.90 -6.86
CA HIS A 100 -10.52 -8.13 -7.32
C HIS A 100 -12.04 -8.08 -7.14
N GLU A 101 -12.52 -7.18 -6.28
CA GLU A 101 -13.94 -7.04 -5.91
C GLU A 101 -14.57 -5.84 -6.63
N VAL A 102 -13.75 -4.84 -7.03
CA VAL A 102 -14.20 -3.56 -7.61
C VAL A 102 -13.35 -3.25 -8.84
N GLU A 103 -13.99 -2.96 -9.97
CA GLU A 103 -13.32 -2.51 -11.20
C GLU A 103 -12.91 -1.03 -11.08
N GLY A 104 -11.72 -0.71 -11.58
CA GLY A 104 -11.22 0.66 -11.68
C GLY A 104 -9.78 0.83 -11.21
N PRO A 105 -9.23 2.05 -11.35
CA PRO A 105 -7.90 2.40 -10.88
C PRO A 105 -7.81 2.28 -9.35
N HIS A 106 -6.79 1.61 -8.85
CA HIS A 106 -6.63 1.40 -7.40
C HIS A 106 -6.50 2.72 -6.61
N ALA A 107 -5.94 3.77 -7.21
CA ALA A 107 -5.85 5.11 -6.61
C ALA A 107 -7.24 5.70 -6.32
N GLN A 108 -8.16 5.63 -7.29
CA GLN A 108 -9.53 6.09 -7.12
C GLN A 108 -10.29 5.23 -6.12
N ILE A 109 -10.22 3.90 -6.25
CA ILE A 109 -10.86 2.96 -5.30
C ILE A 109 -10.36 3.21 -3.88
N GLY A 110 -9.06 3.38 -3.71
CA GLY A 110 -8.43 3.65 -2.43
C GLY A 110 -8.90 4.96 -1.80
N ALA A 111 -8.95 6.04 -2.59
CA ALA A 111 -9.41 7.34 -2.13
C ALA A 111 -10.90 7.32 -1.75
N ASP A 112 -11.74 6.63 -2.51
CA ASP A 112 -13.18 6.52 -2.22
C ASP A 112 -13.44 5.71 -0.95
N VAL A 113 -12.70 4.62 -0.75
CA VAL A 113 -12.78 3.82 0.48
C VAL A 113 -12.28 4.61 1.68
N ALA A 114 -11.15 5.30 1.57
CA ALA A 114 -10.62 6.15 2.62
C ALA A 114 -11.61 7.27 3.01
N THR A 115 -12.25 7.90 2.01
CA THR A 115 -13.27 8.93 2.23
C THR A 115 -14.48 8.38 2.99
N ARG A 116 -15.02 7.21 2.58
CA ARG A 116 -16.13 6.55 3.29
C ARG A 116 -15.76 6.20 4.72
N ASN A 117 -14.52 5.88 4.97
CA ASN A 117 -13.96 5.56 6.28
C ASN A 117 -13.51 6.80 7.08
N LYS A 118 -13.88 8.00 6.65
CA LYS A 118 -13.63 9.28 7.33
C LYS A 118 -12.13 9.58 7.54
N VAL A 119 -11.27 9.08 6.67
CA VAL A 119 -9.88 9.51 6.59
C VAL A 119 -9.85 10.96 6.14
N SER A 120 -8.90 11.76 6.64
CA SER A 120 -8.85 13.19 6.33
C SER A 120 -8.71 13.45 4.83
N GLY A 121 -9.33 14.54 4.33
CA GLY A 121 -9.33 14.89 2.92
C GLY A 121 -7.93 15.02 2.34
N ALA A 122 -6.98 15.59 3.09
CA ALA A 122 -5.59 15.72 2.65
C ALA A 122 -4.92 14.35 2.39
N ILE A 123 -5.19 13.35 3.23
CA ILE A 123 -4.69 11.97 3.01
C ILE A 123 -5.40 11.34 1.80
N CYS A 124 -6.72 11.52 1.66
CA CYS A 124 -7.48 11.02 0.50
C CYS A 124 -6.96 11.64 -0.81
N THR A 125 -6.56 12.89 -0.80
CA THR A 125 -5.93 13.58 -1.95
C THR A 125 -4.60 12.89 -2.30
N CYS A 126 -3.72 12.62 -1.35
CA CYS A 126 -2.49 11.88 -1.59
C CYS A 126 -2.74 10.50 -2.21
N ILE A 127 -3.76 9.77 -1.70
CA ILE A 127 -4.13 8.46 -2.24
C ILE A 127 -4.62 8.56 -3.69
N ARG A 128 -5.40 9.60 -4.02
CA ARG A 128 -5.97 9.77 -5.35
C ARG A 128 -4.94 10.16 -6.39
N GLU A 129 -4.05 11.09 -6.03
CA GLU A 129 -3.17 11.80 -6.97
C GLU A 129 -1.80 11.15 -7.17
N HIS A 130 -1.44 10.09 -6.42
CA HIS A 130 -0.06 9.57 -6.43
C HIS A 130 0.46 9.07 -7.79
N HIS A 131 -0.42 8.94 -8.78
CA HIS A 131 -0.09 8.61 -10.17
C HIS A 131 -0.47 9.70 -11.17
N ASP A 132 -0.96 10.85 -10.70
CA ASP A 132 -1.36 11.94 -11.59
C ASP A 132 -0.12 12.76 -12.01
N ASP A 133 -0.15 13.32 -13.23
CA ASP A 133 0.90 14.22 -13.72
C ASP A 133 0.89 15.57 -12.99
N GLU A 134 -0.31 16.01 -12.58
CA GLU A 134 -0.51 17.24 -11.81
C GLU A 134 -1.06 16.92 -10.42
N MET A 135 -0.36 17.33 -9.39
CA MET A 135 -0.73 17.10 -8.00
C MET A 135 -1.07 18.41 -7.30
N SER A 136 -2.11 18.38 -6.46
CA SER A 136 -2.65 19.59 -5.83
C SER A 136 -1.96 19.99 -4.52
N SER A 137 -1.12 19.08 -3.94
CA SER A 137 -0.45 19.33 -2.66
C SER A 137 1.01 18.86 -2.65
N ALA A 138 1.84 19.47 -1.81
CA ALA A 138 3.21 19.06 -1.60
C ALA A 138 3.27 17.61 -1.08
N GLU A 139 2.33 17.22 -0.22
CA GLU A 139 2.26 15.87 0.34
C GLU A 139 1.94 14.83 -0.73
N SER A 140 1.09 15.14 -1.72
CA SER A 140 0.83 14.26 -2.88
C SER A 140 2.10 14.03 -3.69
N PHE A 141 2.86 15.09 -3.99
CA PHE A 141 4.17 15.00 -4.64
C PHE A 141 5.16 14.14 -3.87
N ILE A 142 5.24 14.34 -2.55
CA ILE A 142 6.12 13.59 -1.66
C ILE A 142 5.77 12.11 -1.66
N VAL A 143 4.47 11.77 -1.62
CA VAL A 143 4.02 10.37 -1.67
C VAL A 143 4.37 9.73 -3.01
N ALA A 144 4.14 10.41 -4.13
CA ALA A 144 4.52 9.91 -5.46
C ALA A 144 6.04 9.73 -5.61
N ALA A 145 6.84 10.68 -5.12
CA ALA A 145 8.29 10.56 -5.11
C ALA A 145 8.77 9.37 -4.24
N ALA A 146 8.20 9.21 -3.06
CA ALA A 146 8.51 8.10 -2.16
C ALA A 146 8.14 6.73 -2.77
N ASP A 147 6.99 6.64 -3.46
CA ASP A 147 6.57 5.46 -4.22
C ASP A 147 7.60 5.12 -5.30
N ALA A 148 7.96 6.11 -6.12
CA ALA A 148 8.94 5.93 -7.18
C ALA A 148 10.32 5.46 -6.65
N ILE A 149 10.81 6.04 -5.56
CA ILE A 149 12.07 5.66 -4.91
C ILE A 149 11.99 4.22 -4.40
N SER A 150 10.92 3.85 -3.69
CA SER A 150 10.73 2.49 -3.20
C SER A 150 10.65 1.47 -4.33
N ALA A 151 9.93 1.80 -5.42
CA ALA A 151 9.80 0.95 -6.59
C ALA A 151 11.10 0.79 -7.38
N ALA A 152 11.94 1.83 -7.44
CA ALA A 152 13.19 1.85 -8.19
C ALA A 152 14.38 1.20 -7.44
N ARG A 153 14.22 0.93 -6.15
CA ARG A 153 15.29 0.34 -5.33
C ARG A 153 15.72 -1.03 -5.87
N PRO A 154 17.04 -1.30 -6.01
CA PRO A 154 17.53 -2.61 -6.45
C PRO A 154 16.96 -3.75 -5.61
N GLY A 155 16.39 -4.77 -6.27
CA GLY A 155 15.78 -5.94 -5.61
C GLY A 155 14.39 -5.73 -5.04
N SER A 156 13.77 -4.55 -5.18
CA SER A 156 12.39 -4.29 -4.76
C SER A 156 11.37 -5.00 -5.64
N ARG A 157 11.58 -4.98 -6.94
CA ARG A 157 10.75 -5.63 -7.96
C ARG A 157 11.54 -6.73 -8.66
N ARG A 158 10.85 -7.75 -9.16
CA ARG A 158 11.45 -8.72 -10.08
C ARG A 158 11.59 -8.05 -11.44
N ASP A 159 12.73 -7.42 -11.67
CA ASP A 159 13.07 -6.99 -13.02
C ASP A 159 13.33 -8.23 -13.87
N THR A 160 12.81 -8.25 -15.09
CA THR A 160 13.31 -9.19 -16.09
C THR A 160 14.77 -8.84 -16.40
N VAL A 161 15.57 -9.82 -16.82
CA VAL A 161 16.96 -9.58 -17.20
C VAL A 161 17.07 -8.48 -18.26
N GLU A 162 16.08 -8.41 -19.17
CA GLU A 162 15.99 -7.40 -20.22
C GLU A 162 15.80 -5.98 -19.64
N GLN A 163 14.90 -5.80 -18.67
CA GLN A 163 14.69 -4.51 -18.01
C GLN A 163 15.91 -4.06 -17.21
N TYR A 164 16.60 -5.01 -16.58
CA TYR A 164 17.86 -4.74 -15.87
C TYR A 164 18.95 -4.27 -16.84
N VAL A 165 19.11 -4.94 -17.99
CA VAL A 165 20.08 -4.57 -19.04
C VAL A 165 19.75 -3.20 -19.61
N GLN A 166 18.50 -2.93 -20.00
CA GLN A 166 18.10 -1.60 -20.51
C GLN A 166 18.39 -0.47 -19.52
N ARG A 167 18.22 -0.74 -18.21
CA ARG A 167 18.54 0.24 -17.18
C ARG A 167 20.03 0.50 -17.04
N LEU A 168 20.86 -0.55 -17.18
CA LEU A 168 22.33 -0.39 -17.21
C LEU A 168 22.77 0.42 -18.42
N GLU A 169 22.23 0.11 -19.61
CA GLU A 169 22.52 0.83 -20.86
C GLU A 169 22.15 2.33 -20.73
N ALA A 170 20.98 2.63 -20.18
CA ALA A 170 20.54 4.02 -19.93
C ALA A 170 21.42 4.77 -18.91
N LEU A 171 22.06 4.06 -17.98
CA LEU A 171 23.01 4.65 -17.02
C LEU A 171 24.41 4.86 -17.62
N GLU A 172 24.78 4.08 -18.64
CA GLU A 172 26.07 4.23 -19.36
C GLU A 172 26.04 5.39 -20.37
N GLU A 173 24.84 5.81 -20.81
CA GLU A 173 24.66 6.95 -21.74
C GLU A 173 24.71 8.33 -21.05
N VAL A 174 24.82 8.42 -19.72
CA VAL A 174 24.90 9.65 -18.93
C VAL A 174 26.35 9.97 -18.58
#